data_ae60fb283e16f4ae4baf574694524ac1
#
_entry.id   ae60fb283e16f4ae4baf574694524ac1
#
_cell.length_a   1.000
_cell.length_b   1.000
_cell.length_c   1.000
_cell.angle_alpha   90.00
_cell.angle_beta   90.00
_cell.angle_gamma   90.00
#
_symmetry.space_group_name_H-M   'P 1'
#
loop_
_entity.id
_entity.type
_entity.pdbx_description
1 polymer ?
#
loop_
_entity_poly.entity_id
_entity_poly.type
_entity_poly.pdbx_seq_one_letter_code
_entity_poly.pdbx_strand_id
1 'polypeptide(L)'
;MNLQKLKLVNIFVILTLAGCGGNSELASVTGTVTLDGKPLEGAQVVFAPTSSGATAYGRTDAKGRYEMMFSDSEKGAWLGENIVRISTEDVGTGDSAAKKEVVPAVYNLRSNLRASVEKKANTFDFALES
;
A
#
# COMPACT_ATOMS: atom_id res chain seq x y z
N MET A 1 8.47 -25.14 -62.73
CA MET A 1 8.24 -23.80 -62.28
C MET A 1 7.89 -23.76 -60.80
N ASN A 2 8.75 -23.21 -60.09
CA ASN A 2 8.55 -23.21 -58.66
C ASN A 2 7.62 -22.12 -58.26
N LEU A 3 6.46 -22.50 -57.90
CA LEU A 3 5.65 -21.63 -57.12
C LEU A 3 6.45 -21.28 -55.90
N GLN A 4 6.93 -20.07 -55.92
CA GLN A 4 7.43 -19.51 -54.73
C GLN A 4 6.33 -19.63 -53.70
N LYS A 5 6.52 -20.57 -52.88
CA LYS A 5 5.71 -20.65 -51.69
C LYS A 5 5.95 -19.37 -50.95
N LEU A 6 5.04 -18.49 -51.13
CA LEU A 6 4.98 -17.34 -50.30
C LEU A 6 4.89 -17.88 -48.89
N LYS A 7 6.03 -17.92 -48.25
CA LYS A 7 6.04 -18.14 -46.82
C LYS A 7 5.40 -16.90 -46.25
N LEU A 8 4.17 -17.00 -45.99
CA LEU A 8 3.52 -16.10 -45.08
C LEU A 8 4.28 -16.18 -43.78
N VAL A 9 5.21 -15.30 -43.65
CA VAL A 9 5.74 -15.01 -42.35
C VAL A 9 4.59 -14.38 -41.61
N ASN A 10 3.91 -15.18 -40.86
CA ASN A 10 3.03 -14.69 -39.84
C ASN A 10 3.90 -13.94 -38.86
N ILE A 11 4.05 -12.67 -39.12
CA ILE A 11 4.57 -11.78 -38.11
C ILE A 11 3.44 -11.70 -37.08
N PHE A 12 3.56 -12.52 -36.11
CA PHE A 12 2.73 -12.41 -34.93
C PHE A 12 3.25 -11.19 -34.19
N VAL A 13 2.69 -10.06 -34.53
CA VAL A 13 2.89 -8.88 -33.69
C VAL A 13 2.11 -9.14 -32.42
N ILE A 14 2.78 -9.68 -31.46
CA ILE A 14 2.24 -9.70 -30.11
C ILE A 14 2.24 -8.27 -29.65
N LEU A 15 1.11 -7.62 -29.84
CA LEU A 15 0.87 -6.36 -29.20
C LEU A 15 0.67 -6.69 -27.72
N THR A 16 1.76 -6.66 -26.98
CA THR A 16 1.65 -6.64 -25.54
C THR A 16 1.06 -5.29 -25.19
N LEU A 17 -0.22 -5.28 -25.00
CA LEU A 17 -0.87 -4.17 -24.34
C LEU A 17 -0.35 -4.18 -22.92
N ALA A 18 0.68 -3.38 -22.72
CA ALA A 18 1.01 -2.96 -21.38
C ALA A 18 -0.24 -2.34 -20.80
N GLY A 19 -0.80 -2.96 -19.79
CA GLY A 19 -2.04 -2.50 -19.18
C GLY A 19 -1.93 -1.04 -18.81
N CYS A 20 -2.72 -0.26 -19.49
CA CYS A 20 -2.81 1.18 -19.27
C CYS A 20 -3.71 1.42 -18.09
N GLY A 21 -3.35 1.15 -16.92
CA GLY A 21 -4.35 1.32 -15.89
C GLY A 21 -3.78 1.67 -14.55
N GLY A 22 -2.73 2.40 -14.50
CA GLY A 22 -2.22 2.78 -13.22
C GLY A 22 -0.75 3.14 -13.27
N ASN A 23 -0.29 3.72 -12.21
CA ASN A 23 1.10 4.04 -12.04
C ASN A 23 1.88 2.73 -11.84
N SER A 24 2.87 2.47 -12.71
CA SER A 24 3.71 1.27 -12.63
C SER A 24 4.57 1.21 -11.36
N GLU A 25 4.65 2.32 -10.64
CA GLU A 25 5.41 2.43 -9.41
C GLU A 25 4.60 2.09 -8.15
N LEU A 26 3.33 1.75 -8.31
CA LEU A 26 2.43 1.41 -7.21
C LEU A 26 2.05 -0.07 -7.27
N ALA A 27 1.86 -0.67 -6.10
CA ALA A 27 1.27 -1.99 -5.98
C ALA A 27 0.27 -1.99 -4.82
N SER A 28 -0.73 -2.86 -4.89
CA SER A 28 -1.75 -2.92 -3.85
C SER A 28 -1.15 -3.40 -2.53
N VAL A 29 -1.58 -2.79 -1.45
CA VAL A 29 -1.18 -3.15 -0.09
C VAL A 29 -2.42 -3.16 0.79
N THR A 30 -2.68 -4.30 1.38
CA THR A 30 -3.75 -4.50 2.37
C THR A 30 -3.18 -5.22 3.57
N GLY A 31 -3.95 -5.31 4.62
CA GLY A 31 -3.55 -6.06 5.80
C GLY A 31 -4.43 -5.74 7.00
N THR A 32 -3.97 -6.18 8.15
CA THR A 32 -4.65 -5.96 9.43
C THR A 32 -3.68 -5.38 10.45
N VAL A 33 -4.22 -4.60 11.37
CA VAL A 33 -3.47 -4.08 12.52
C VAL A 33 -4.18 -4.54 13.78
N THR A 34 -3.42 -5.15 14.66
CA THR A 34 -3.89 -5.51 16.01
C THR A 34 -3.02 -4.84 17.05
N LEU A 35 -3.59 -4.57 18.20
CA LEU A 35 -2.87 -4.10 19.38
C LEU A 35 -3.20 -5.04 20.53
N ASP A 36 -2.16 -5.68 21.09
CA ASP A 36 -2.30 -6.70 22.14
C ASP A 36 -3.30 -7.82 21.77
N GLY A 37 -3.25 -8.22 20.49
CA GLY A 37 -4.09 -9.30 19.96
C GLY A 37 -5.52 -8.90 19.59
N LYS A 38 -5.86 -7.63 19.71
CA LYS A 38 -7.22 -7.12 19.37
C LYS A 38 -7.17 -6.25 18.13
N PRO A 39 -8.17 -6.34 17.24
CA PRO A 39 -8.25 -5.44 16.10
C PRO A 39 -8.20 -3.98 16.53
N LEU A 40 -7.36 -3.19 15.87
CA LEU A 40 -7.24 -1.76 16.16
C LEU A 40 -8.00 -0.96 15.12
N GLU A 41 -9.11 -0.36 15.54
CA GLU A 41 -9.97 0.46 14.68
C GLU A 41 -9.48 1.92 14.64
N GLY A 42 -9.61 2.54 13.48
CA GLY A 42 -9.34 3.98 13.34
C GLY A 42 -7.86 4.35 13.37
N ALA A 43 -6.97 3.38 13.19
CA ALA A 43 -5.55 3.65 13.10
C ALA A 43 -5.16 4.11 11.69
N GLN A 44 -4.38 5.16 11.61
CA GLN A 44 -3.77 5.58 10.36
C GLN A 44 -2.51 4.77 10.14
N VAL A 45 -2.40 4.18 8.96
CA VAL A 45 -1.20 3.45 8.51
C VAL A 45 -0.53 4.28 7.43
N VAL A 46 0.75 4.55 7.59
CA VAL A 46 1.53 5.39 6.67
C VAL A 46 2.67 4.57 6.11
N PHE A 47 2.79 4.55 4.79
CA PHE A 47 3.94 3.95 4.10
C PHE A 47 4.74 5.08 3.45
N ALA A 48 5.93 5.33 3.98
CA ALA A 48 6.82 6.37 3.49
C ALA A 48 8.03 5.73 2.81
N PRO A 49 8.17 5.87 1.48
CA PRO A 49 9.32 5.32 0.76
C PRO A 49 10.65 5.84 1.30
N THR A 50 11.64 4.97 1.42
CA THR A 50 12.98 5.35 1.89
C THR A 50 13.87 5.93 0.80
N SER A 51 13.52 5.69 -0.46
CA SER A 51 14.21 6.26 -1.61
C SER A 51 13.35 7.36 -2.25
N SER A 52 13.12 7.29 -3.54
CA SER A 52 12.21 8.22 -4.22
C SER A 52 10.78 7.69 -4.18
N GLY A 53 9.83 8.57 -4.20
CA GLY A 53 8.41 8.21 -4.21
C GLY A 53 7.62 9.04 -3.22
N ALA A 54 6.33 8.84 -3.20
CA ALA A 54 5.43 9.58 -2.33
C ALA A 54 4.77 8.67 -1.30
N THR A 55 4.37 9.25 -0.20
CA THR A 55 3.75 8.56 0.93
C THR A 55 2.33 8.14 0.60
N ALA A 56 1.98 6.92 1.01
CA ALA A 56 0.62 6.41 0.94
C ALA A 56 0.02 6.30 2.34
N TYR A 57 -1.29 6.32 2.41
CA TYR A 57 -2.04 6.32 3.66
C TYR A 57 -3.15 5.28 3.62
N GLY A 58 -3.43 4.70 4.77
CA GLY A 58 -4.57 3.83 4.97
C GLY A 58 -5.16 4.06 6.36
N ARG A 59 -6.39 3.60 6.56
CA ARG A 59 -7.03 3.67 7.87
C ARG A 59 -7.72 2.36 8.16
N THR A 60 -7.57 1.87 9.37
CA THR A 60 -8.17 0.60 9.76
C THR A 60 -9.66 0.73 10.03
N ASP A 61 -10.41 -0.29 9.65
CA ASP A 61 -11.84 -0.43 9.95
C ASP A 61 -12.07 -1.12 11.32
N ALA A 62 -13.31 -1.42 11.64
CA ALA A 62 -13.68 -2.04 12.90
C ALA A 62 -13.05 -3.43 13.12
N LYS A 63 -12.60 -4.07 12.04
CA LYS A 63 -11.92 -5.36 12.10
C LYS A 63 -10.39 -5.22 12.05
N GLY A 64 -9.89 -3.99 12.11
CA GLY A 64 -8.48 -3.70 12.02
C GLY A 64 -7.91 -3.81 10.61
N ARG A 65 -8.74 -3.96 9.59
CA ARG A 65 -8.29 -4.08 8.21
C ARG A 65 -8.06 -2.72 7.57
N TYR A 66 -7.03 -2.62 6.76
CA TYR A 66 -6.69 -1.42 6.02
C TYR A 66 -6.37 -1.73 4.57
N GLU A 67 -6.49 -0.73 3.75
CA GLU A 67 -6.04 -0.72 2.36
C GLU A 67 -5.28 0.58 2.12
N MET A 68 -4.08 0.49 1.54
CA MET A 68 -3.28 1.67 1.28
C MET A 68 -3.80 2.41 0.06
N MET A 69 -3.85 3.72 0.19
CA MET A 69 -4.25 4.65 -0.86
C MET A 69 -3.13 5.63 -1.11
N PHE A 70 -2.71 5.73 -2.34
CA PHE A 70 -1.71 6.70 -2.77
C PHE A 70 -2.33 8.10 -2.92
N SER A 71 -3.56 8.13 -3.40
CA SER A 71 -4.36 9.34 -3.51
C SER A 71 -5.83 8.99 -3.35
N ASP A 72 -6.72 9.95 -3.43
CA ASP A 72 -8.16 9.73 -3.34
C ASP A 72 -8.69 8.76 -4.41
N SER A 73 -7.98 8.66 -5.52
CA SER A 73 -8.41 7.84 -6.67
C SER A 73 -7.48 6.67 -6.99
N GLU A 74 -6.30 6.60 -6.38
CA GLU A 74 -5.32 5.57 -6.68
C GLU A 74 -5.00 4.72 -5.46
N LYS A 75 -5.26 3.42 -5.59
CA LYS A 75 -4.92 2.44 -4.56
C LYS A 75 -3.45 2.05 -4.64
N GLY A 76 -2.87 1.74 -3.50
CA GLY A 76 -1.55 1.16 -3.42
C GLY A 76 -0.54 2.02 -2.68
N ALA A 77 0.68 1.51 -2.63
CA ALA A 77 1.83 2.18 -2.07
C ALA A 77 3.00 2.06 -3.03
N TRP A 78 3.98 2.94 -2.87
CA TRP A 78 5.15 2.99 -3.73
C TRP A 78 6.00 1.73 -3.57
N LEU A 79 6.49 1.20 -4.68
CA LEU A 79 7.36 0.02 -4.70
C LEU A 79 8.65 0.26 -3.92
N GLY A 80 9.17 -0.79 -3.33
CA GLY A 80 10.42 -0.77 -2.60
C GLY A 80 10.24 -0.67 -1.10
N GLU A 81 11.32 -0.37 -0.40
CA GLU A 81 11.29 -0.26 1.04
C GLU A 81 10.54 0.98 1.51
N ASN A 82 9.65 0.78 2.44
CA ASN A 82 8.88 1.82 3.09
C ASN A 82 9.07 1.77 4.60
N ILE A 83 9.17 2.93 5.22
CA ILE A 83 9.01 3.05 6.67
C ILE A 83 7.51 3.09 6.94
N VAL A 84 7.08 2.25 7.88
CA VAL A 84 5.66 2.16 8.23
C VAL A 84 5.44 2.87 9.58
N ARG A 85 4.42 3.72 9.65
CA ARG A 85 3.99 4.36 10.89
C ARG A 85 2.53 4.08 11.13
N ILE A 86 2.20 3.78 12.36
CA ILE A 86 0.82 3.47 12.77
C ILE A 86 0.47 4.34 13.97
N SER A 87 -0.61 5.10 13.86
CA SER A 87 -1.01 6.07 14.87
C SER A 87 -2.53 6.13 14.97
N THR A 88 -3.04 6.26 16.18
CA THR A 88 -4.47 6.51 16.42
C THR A 88 -4.75 7.96 16.76
N GLU A 89 -3.72 8.79 16.89
CA GLU A 89 -3.91 10.19 17.21
C GLU A 89 -4.63 10.92 16.08
N ASP A 90 -5.64 11.68 16.46
CA ASP A 90 -6.37 12.55 15.56
C ASP A 90 -6.62 13.86 16.29
N VAL A 91 -6.19 14.95 15.69
CA VAL A 91 -6.35 16.28 16.31
C VAL A 91 -7.79 16.77 16.31
N GLY A 92 -8.68 16.07 15.61
CA GLY A 92 -10.05 16.49 15.45
C GLY A 92 -10.20 17.66 14.48
N THR A 93 -11.30 17.70 13.77
CA THR A 93 -11.65 18.81 12.87
C THR A 93 -13.17 19.05 12.95
N GLY A 94 -13.57 20.31 13.07
CA GLY A 94 -14.99 20.65 13.14
C GLY A 94 -15.69 19.98 14.33
N ASP A 95 -16.71 19.17 14.05
CA ASP A 95 -17.48 18.44 15.07
C ASP A 95 -16.82 17.13 15.52
N SER A 96 -15.72 16.75 14.91
CA SER A 96 -15.00 15.52 15.27
C SER A 96 -14.16 15.73 16.52
N ALA A 97 -14.36 14.88 17.53
CA ALA A 97 -13.54 14.91 18.73
C ALA A 97 -12.12 14.43 18.43
N ALA A 98 -11.14 15.06 19.09
CA ALA A 98 -9.76 14.58 19.04
C ALA A 98 -9.65 13.19 19.62
N LYS A 99 -8.85 12.31 18.99
CA LYS A 99 -8.59 10.96 19.46
C LYS A 99 -7.21 10.88 20.07
N LYS A 100 -7.12 10.20 21.20
CA LYS A 100 -5.87 9.99 21.89
C LYS A 100 -5.02 8.92 21.21
N GLU A 101 -3.71 9.12 21.19
CA GLU A 101 -2.78 8.10 20.75
C GLU A 101 -2.74 6.94 21.73
N VAL A 102 -3.03 5.74 21.26
CA VAL A 102 -2.90 4.50 22.04
C VAL A 102 -1.77 3.60 21.55
N VAL A 103 -1.16 3.95 20.43
CA VAL A 103 -0.07 3.18 19.83
C VAL A 103 1.26 3.68 20.38
N PRO A 104 2.13 2.78 20.86
CA PRO A 104 3.45 3.19 21.35
C PRO A 104 4.28 3.91 20.29
N ALA A 105 5.13 4.83 20.75
CA ALA A 105 5.94 5.68 19.87
C ALA A 105 6.91 4.87 18.99
N VAL A 106 7.23 3.64 19.36
CA VAL A 106 8.08 2.75 18.55
C VAL A 106 7.42 2.34 17.24
N TYR A 107 6.13 2.58 17.06
CA TYR A 107 5.39 2.29 15.83
C TYR A 107 4.99 3.55 15.04
N ASN A 108 5.32 4.74 15.56
CA ASN A 108 5.03 6.00 14.87
C ASN A 108 6.20 6.99 14.94
N LEU A 109 6.34 7.78 16.01
CA LEU A 109 7.39 8.81 16.10
C LEU A 109 8.80 8.25 15.95
N ARG A 110 9.03 7.04 16.44
CA ARG A 110 10.32 6.36 16.37
C ARG A 110 10.19 5.02 15.69
N SER A 111 9.39 4.96 14.62
CA SER A 111 9.09 3.70 13.98
C SER A 111 10.33 3.05 13.38
N ASN A 112 10.51 1.77 13.68
CA ASN A 112 11.44 0.89 13.02
C ASN A 112 10.74 -0.16 12.14
N LEU A 113 9.43 -0.02 11.96
CA LEU A 113 8.68 -0.90 11.06
C LEU A 113 9.08 -0.64 9.62
N ARG A 114 9.29 -1.72 8.87
CA ARG A 114 9.62 -1.66 7.45
C ARG A 114 8.73 -2.61 6.68
N ALA A 115 8.38 -2.22 5.47
CA ALA A 115 7.68 -3.07 4.52
C ALA A 115 8.31 -2.90 3.15
N SER A 116 8.63 -4.01 2.50
CA SER A 116 9.12 -3.99 1.13
C SER A 116 7.95 -4.30 0.21
N VAL A 117 7.50 -3.28 -0.51
CA VAL A 117 6.37 -3.40 -1.44
C VAL A 117 6.87 -3.95 -2.76
N GLU A 118 6.34 -5.09 -3.15
CA GLU A 118 6.70 -5.76 -4.40
C GLU A 118 5.63 -5.51 -5.46
N LYS A 119 5.97 -5.71 -6.72
CA LYS A 119 5.06 -5.51 -7.85
C LYS A 119 4.06 -6.65 -7.95
N LYS A 120 3.22 -6.79 -6.95
CA LYS A 120 2.16 -7.79 -6.83
C LYS A 120 1.17 -7.32 -5.77
N ALA A 121 0.12 -8.08 -5.50
CA ALA A 121 -0.72 -7.82 -4.34
C ALA A 121 0.08 -8.13 -3.06
N ASN A 122 0.22 -7.14 -2.18
CA ASN A 122 0.96 -7.27 -0.93
C ASN A 122 0.01 -7.33 0.24
N THR A 123 0.34 -8.15 1.24
CA THR A 123 -0.38 -8.19 2.50
C THR A 123 0.62 -8.03 3.64
N PHE A 124 0.43 -7.00 4.45
CA PHE A 124 1.25 -6.78 5.64
C PHE A 124 0.36 -6.66 6.86
N ASP A 125 0.51 -7.60 7.78
CA ASP A 125 -0.21 -7.60 9.04
C ASP A 125 0.73 -7.14 10.14
N PHE A 126 0.27 -6.18 10.94
CA PHE A 126 1.05 -5.62 12.01
C PHE A 126 0.41 -5.97 13.35
N ALA A 127 1.09 -6.83 14.10
CA ALA A 127 0.68 -7.20 15.47
C ALA A 127 1.48 -6.33 16.44
N LEU A 128 0.85 -5.27 16.92
CA LEU A 128 1.49 -4.31 17.82
C LEU A 128 1.31 -4.73 19.26
N GLU A 129 2.24 -4.32 20.10
CA GLU A 129 2.21 -4.56 21.54
C GLU A 129 2.35 -3.23 22.29
N SER A 130 1.54 -3.07 23.32
CA SER A 130 1.58 -1.88 24.17
C SER A 130 2.76 -1.88 25.16
#